data_fd14d14d84ff6ef2e452680da03dd59f
#
_entry.id   fd14d14d84ff6ef2e452680da03dd59f
#
_cell.length_a   1.000
_cell.length_b   1.000
_cell.length_c   1.000
_cell.angle_alpha   90.00
_cell.angle_beta   90.00
_cell.angle_gamma   90.00
#
_symmetry.space_group_name_H-M   'P 1'
#
loop_
_entity.id
_entity.type
_entity.pdbx_description
1 polymer ?
#
loop_
_entity_poly.entity_id
_entity_poly.type
_entity_poly.pdbx_seq_one_letter_code
_entity_poly.pdbx_strand_id
1 'polypeptide(L)'
;KAGQLNLLADPFRWMPTAVNPLDGTGDPARVTAMIREGKVGSLFNGIGAEAGRRIQQVAMEESRLKIPLLFAADVIHGLSTIFPVPLAEAAAFDTQLAYRTARAAAVETAASAVHQTYAPMVDVARDQRWGRNVEGAGEDVLLNNLLAAARVRGFQGDKGLDDRDAVLATAKHMAAYSAA
;
A
#
# COMPACT_ATOMS: atom_id res chain seq x y z
N LYS A 1 -22.33 4.96 7.06
CA LYS A 1 -21.14 5.61 6.44
C LYS A 1 -19.87 5.45 7.29
N ALA A 2 -19.93 5.56 8.63
CA ALA A 2 -18.76 5.41 9.50
C ALA A 2 -18.02 4.07 9.31
N GLY A 3 -18.74 2.98 9.05
CA GLY A 3 -18.13 1.68 8.77
C GLY A 3 -17.20 1.66 7.56
N GLN A 4 -17.36 2.58 6.62
CA GLN A 4 -16.47 2.70 5.45
C GLN A 4 -15.08 3.26 5.81
N LEU A 5 -14.90 3.77 7.01
CA LEU A 5 -13.59 4.19 7.51
C LEU A 5 -12.79 3.04 8.16
N ASN A 6 -13.42 1.87 8.35
CA ASN A 6 -12.73 0.73 8.93
C ASN A 6 -11.81 0.08 7.91
N LEU A 7 -10.55 -0.03 8.28
CA LEU A 7 -9.51 -0.80 7.62
C LEU A 7 -9.25 -2.08 8.43
N LEU A 8 -9.34 -3.23 7.79
CA LEU A 8 -9.04 -4.52 8.42
C LEU A 8 -7.91 -5.24 7.68
N ALA A 9 -7.19 -6.12 8.39
CA ALA A 9 -6.30 -7.06 7.73
C ALA A 9 -7.12 -8.01 6.84
N ASP A 10 -6.59 -8.32 5.66
CA ASP A 10 -7.27 -9.17 4.68
C ASP A 10 -7.16 -10.66 5.06
N PRO A 11 -8.26 -11.34 5.43
CA PRO A 11 -8.22 -12.74 5.78
C PRO A 11 -8.44 -13.67 4.58
N PHE A 12 -8.68 -13.13 3.37
CA PHE A 12 -9.09 -13.89 2.20
C PHE A 12 -7.96 -14.16 1.22
N ARG A 13 -6.97 -13.27 1.21
CA ARG A 13 -5.89 -13.27 0.24
C ARG A 13 -4.57 -13.54 0.94
N TRP A 14 -3.71 -14.25 0.23
CA TRP A 14 -2.45 -14.66 0.83
C TRP A 14 -1.46 -13.50 0.91
N MET A 15 -1.01 -13.20 2.12
CA MET A 15 0.27 -12.55 2.42
C MET A 15 0.89 -13.28 3.60
N PRO A 16 2.18 -13.64 3.56
CA PRO A 16 2.81 -14.49 4.59
C PRO A 16 3.11 -13.74 5.89
N THR A 17 2.28 -12.80 6.27
CA THR A 17 2.50 -12.04 7.51
C THR A 17 1.28 -12.10 8.39
N ALA A 18 1.41 -12.78 9.51
CA ALA A 18 0.54 -12.58 10.66
C ALA A 18 0.82 -11.18 11.24
N VAL A 19 0.29 -10.15 10.60
CA VAL A 19 0.57 -8.76 10.99
C VAL A 19 -0.09 -8.40 12.31
N ASN A 20 -1.18 -9.06 12.67
CA ASN A 20 -1.76 -8.92 13.99
C ASN A 20 -2.61 -10.14 14.36
N PRO A 21 -2.05 -11.15 15.05
CA PRO A 21 -2.80 -12.35 15.44
C PRO A 21 -3.80 -12.09 16.57
N LEU A 22 -3.84 -10.92 17.19
CA LEU A 22 -4.59 -10.66 18.41
C LEU A 22 -5.97 -10.01 18.19
N ASP A 23 -6.26 -9.47 17.01
CA ASP A 23 -7.50 -8.71 16.79
C ASP A 23 -8.70 -9.55 16.30
N GLY A 24 -8.50 -10.83 16.08
CA GLY A 24 -9.57 -11.73 15.63
C GLY A 24 -10.17 -11.39 14.27
N THR A 25 -9.51 -10.53 13.49
CA THR A 25 -9.93 -10.16 12.13
C THR A 25 -9.56 -11.23 11.10
N GLY A 26 -8.80 -12.26 11.50
CA GLY A 26 -8.39 -13.36 10.65
C GLY A 26 -9.49 -14.36 10.28
N ASP A 27 -10.74 -14.18 10.74
CA ASP A 27 -11.87 -15.03 10.36
C ASP A 27 -12.57 -14.50 9.09
N PRO A 28 -12.45 -15.21 7.94
CA PRO A 28 -13.09 -14.81 6.69
C PRO A 28 -14.61 -14.69 6.79
N ALA A 29 -15.28 -15.55 7.56
CA ALA A 29 -16.73 -15.54 7.69
C ALA A 29 -17.21 -14.27 8.43
N ARG A 30 -16.51 -13.90 9.50
CA ARG A 30 -16.79 -12.68 10.25
C ARG A 30 -16.58 -11.43 9.41
N VAL A 31 -15.45 -11.34 8.69
CA VAL A 31 -15.16 -10.18 7.84
C VAL A 31 -16.17 -10.09 6.69
N THR A 32 -16.58 -11.21 6.09
CA THR A 32 -17.65 -11.24 5.08
C THR A 32 -18.97 -10.69 5.63
N ALA A 33 -19.37 -11.09 6.84
CA ALA A 33 -20.57 -10.55 7.47
C ALA A 33 -20.46 -9.03 7.70
N MET A 34 -19.31 -8.54 8.16
CA MET A 34 -19.06 -7.11 8.34
C MET A 34 -19.11 -6.33 7.01
N ILE A 35 -18.62 -6.90 5.90
CA ILE A 35 -18.73 -6.30 4.57
C ILE A 35 -20.20 -6.17 4.17
N ARG A 36 -21.01 -7.23 4.31
CA ARG A 36 -22.46 -7.21 4.04
C ARG A 36 -23.20 -6.13 4.83
N GLU A 37 -22.81 -5.93 6.06
CA GLU A 37 -23.38 -4.89 6.94
C GLU A 37 -22.88 -3.47 6.60
N GLY A 38 -21.91 -3.32 5.71
CA GLY A 38 -21.30 -2.02 5.36
C GLY A 38 -20.39 -1.46 6.47
N LYS A 39 -19.78 -2.34 7.24
CA LYS A 39 -18.88 -2.00 8.36
C LYS A 39 -17.39 -2.02 8.00
N VAL A 40 -17.05 -2.31 6.73
CA VAL A 40 -15.68 -2.35 6.23
C VAL A 40 -15.59 -1.52 4.97
N GLY A 41 -14.59 -0.65 4.87
CA GLY A 41 -14.31 0.15 3.68
C GLY A 41 -13.04 -0.26 2.97
N SER A 42 -12.11 -0.84 3.70
CA SER A 42 -10.82 -1.25 3.13
C SER A 42 -10.25 -2.51 3.79
N LEU A 43 -9.47 -3.25 3.00
CA LEU A 43 -8.70 -4.40 3.45
C LEU A 43 -7.24 -4.21 3.07
N PHE A 44 -6.32 -4.59 3.95
CA PHE A 44 -4.91 -4.42 3.68
C PHE A 44 -4.09 -5.71 3.83
N ASN A 45 -2.95 -5.74 3.16
CA ASN A 45 -2.00 -6.85 3.13
C ASN A 45 -2.55 -8.15 2.54
N GLY A 46 -3.46 -8.04 1.56
CA GLY A 46 -3.88 -9.17 0.76
C GLY A 46 -3.61 -8.95 -0.72
N ILE A 47 -3.06 -9.95 -1.40
CA ILE A 47 -2.81 -9.95 -2.84
C ILE A 47 -3.54 -11.12 -3.53
N GLY A 48 -3.98 -10.93 -4.76
CA GLY A 48 -4.65 -11.96 -5.56
C GLY A 48 -5.92 -11.48 -6.23
N ALA A 49 -5.88 -11.40 -7.56
CA ALA A 49 -6.94 -10.81 -8.37
C ALA A 49 -8.26 -11.59 -8.30
N GLU A 50 -8.20 -12.92 -8.30
CA GLU A 50 -9.40 -13.76 -8.29
C GLU A 50 -10.16 -13.64 -6.96
N ALA A 51 -9.47 -13.81 -5.85
CA ALA A 51 -10.07 -13.65 -4.54
C ALA A 51 -10.54 -12.21 -4.30
N GLY A 52 -9.76 -11.21 -4.76
CA GLY A 52 -10.15 -9.80 -4.71
C GLY A 52 -11.47 -9.53 -5.44
N ARG A 53 -11.67 -10.09 -6.62
CA ARG A 53 -12.95 -9.98 -7.36
C ARG A 53 -14.12 -10.58 -6.59
N ARG A 54 -13.94 -11.77 -6.02
CA ARG A 54 -15.00 -12.42 -5.21
C ARG A 54 -15.41 -11.55 -4.02
N ILE A 55 -14.46 -10.99 -3.31
CA ILE A 55 -14.74 -10.12 -2.15
C ILE A 55 -15.41 -8.82 -2.61
N GLN A 56 -14.95 -8.25 -3.70
CA GLN A 56 -15.55 -7.04 -4.29
C GLN A 56 -17.01 -7.29 -4.73
N GLN A 57 -17.29 -8.48 -5.24
CA GLN A 57 -18.65 -8.88 -5.61
C GLN A 57 -19.56 -8.90 -4.38
N VAL A 58 -19.10 -9.44 -3.26
CA VAL A 58 -19.86 -9.39 -1.99
C VAL A 58 -20.14 -7.94 -1.57
N ALA A 59 -19.16 -7.05 -1.68
CA ALA A 59 -19.35 -5.64 -1.34
C ALA A 59 -20.37 -4.95 -2.27
N MET A 60 -20.34 -5.24 -3.56
CA MET A 60 -21.17 -4.58 -4.55
C MET A 60 -22.58 -5.16 -4.66
N GLU A 61 -22.75 -6.47 -4.48
CA GLU A 61 -24.03 -7.14 -4.70
C GLU A 61 -24.78 -7.43 -3.39
N GLU A 62 -24.04 -7.83 -2.34
CA GLU A 62 -24.63 -8.30 -1.10
C GLU A 62 -24.62 -7.28 0.02
N SER A 63 -23.80 -6.22 -0.05
CA SER A 63 -23.77 -5.21 1.02
C SER A 63 -24.92 -4.22 0.89
N ARG A 64 -25.32 -3.68 2.05
CA ARG A 64 -26.36 -2.64 2.11
C ARG A 64 -26.00 -1.36 1.37
N LEU A 65 -24.72 -1.01 1.31
CA LEU A 65 -24.23 0.26 0.78
C LEU A 65 -23.82 0.18 -0.69
N LYS A 66 -23.47 -1.02 -1.18
CA LYS A 66 -22.97 -1.25 -2.54
C LYS A 66 -21.80 -0.35 -2.93
N ILE A 67 -20.91 -0.12 -1.97
CA ILE A 67 -19.69 0.67 -2.14
C ILE A 67 -18.54 -0.33 -2.28
N PRO A 68 -17.68 -0.19 -3.31
CA PRO A 68 -16.53 -1.07 -3.48
C PRO A 68 -15.54 -0.90 -2.34
N LEU A 69 -14.84 -2.00 -1.99
CA LEU A 69 -13.75 -1.98 -1.04
C LEU A 69 -12.48 -1.42 -1.67
N LEU A 70 -11.71 -0.70 -0.88
CA LEU A 70 -10.35 -0.31 -1.22
C LEU A 70 -9.38 -1.39 -0.71
N PHE A 71 -8.57 -1.95 -1.59
CA PHE A 71 -7.53 -2.90 -1.23
C PHE A 71 -6.18 -2.21 -1.19
N ALA A 72 -5.45 -2.40 -0.10
CA ALA A 72 -4.17 -1.75 0.15
C ALA A 72 -3.08 -2.74 0.57
N ALA A 73 -1.83 -2.40 0.29
CA ALA A 73 -0.67 -3.16 0.75
C ALA A 73 0.56 -2.26 0.91
N ASP A 74 1.56 -2.73 1.66
CA ASP A 74 2.86 -2.08 1.74
C ASP A 74 3.76 -2.51 0.59
N VAL A 75 3.74 -1.77 -0.51
CA VAL A 75 4.58 -2.01 -1.69
C VAL A 75 5.75 -1.04 -1.65
N ILE A 76 6.71 -1.28 -0.75
CA ILE A 76 7.78 -0.35 -0.44
C ILE A 76 8.91 -0.41 -1.46
N HIS A 77 9.32 -1.62 -1.85
CA HIS A 77 10.38 -1.85 -2.83
C HIS A 77 10.06 -3.02 -3.78
N GLY A 78 8.84 -3.05 -4.28
CA GLY A 78 8.31 -4.09 -5.17
C GLY A 78 7.20 -4.91 -4.51
N LEU A 79 6.50 -5.71 -5.31
CA LEU A 79 5.48 -6.65 -4.86
C LEU A 79 5.93 -8.09 -5.13
N SER A 80 5.84 -8.54 -6.38
CA SER A 80 6.37 -9.86 -6.81
C SER A 80 7.83 -9.76 -7.22
N THR A 81 8.18 -8.74 -7.99
CA THR A 81 9.58 -8.39 -8.27
C THR A 81 10.12 -7.54 -7.13
N ILE A 82 11.16 -8.04 -6.45
CA ILE A 82 11.80 -7.35 -5.35
C ILE A 82 12.93 -6.46 -5.88
N PHE A 83 12.78 -5.16 -5.67
CA PHE A 83 13.81 -4.15 -5.96
C PHE A 83 14.70 -3.91 -4.74
N PRO A 84 15.85 -3.23 -4.88
CA PRO A 84 16.64 -2.78 -3.74
C PRO A 84 15.78 -1.96 -2.75
N VAL A 85 16.11 -2.03 -1.46
CA VAL A 85 15.44 -1.21 -0.46
C VAL A 85 15.59 0.28 -0.78
N PRO A 86 14.63 1.14 -0.37
CA PRO A 86 14.64 2.55 -0.75
C PRO A 86 15.94 3.30 -0.41
N LEU A 87 16.58 2.97 0.70
CA LEU A 87 17.88 3.55 1.06
C LEU A 87 18.98 3.18 0.05
N ALA A 88 18.99 1.94 -0.43
CA ALA A 88 19.96 1.50 -1.44
C ALA A 88 19.65 2.12 -2.82
N GLU A 89 18.36 2.26 -3.18
CA GLU A 89 17.95 2.97 -4.40
C GLU A 89 18.35 4.45 -4.33
N ALA A 90 18.19 5.09 -3.17
CA ALA A 90 18.58 6.48 -2.96
C ALA A 90 20.08 6.73 -3.17
N ALA A 91 20.93 5.75 -2.88
CA ALA A 91 22.37 5.83 -3.12
C ALA A 91 22.76 5.97 -4.61
N ALA A 92 21.84 5.70 -5.53
CA ALA A 92 22.04 5.95 -6.95
C ALA A 92 21.86 7.43 -7.34
N PHE A 93 21.25 8.26 -6.50
CA PHE A 93 20.90 9.66 -6.78
C PHE A 93 20.14 9.86 -8.09
N ASP A 94 19.34 8.86 -8.50
CA ASP A 94 18.63 8.81 -9.79
C ASP A 94 17.11 8.79 -9.58
N THR A 95 16.46 9.93 -9.81
CA THR A 95 15.00 10.06 -9.70
C THR A 95 14.25 9.29 -10.81
N GLN A 96 14.89 9.05 -11.96
CA GLN A 96 14.29 8.26 -13.03
C GLN A 96 14.30 6.76 -12.68
N LEU A 97 15.34 6.30 -11.99
CA LEU A 97 15.37 4.95 -11.44
C LEU A 97 14.21 4.76 -10.45
N ALA A 98 14.07 5.67 -9.48
CA ALA A 98 13.00 5.63 -8.48
C ALA A 98 11.59 5.66 -9.11
N TYR A 99 11.40 6.43 -10.17
CA TYR A 99 10.15 6.43 -10.95
C TYR A 99 9.91 5.06 -11.61
N ARG A 100 10.92 4.48 -12.29
CA ARG A 100 10.76 3.23 -13.03
C ARG A 100 10.51 2.04 -12.12
N THR A 101 11.18 1.93 -10.99
CA THR A 101 10.97 0.86 -10.01
C THR A 101 9.58 0.94 -9.40
N ALA A 102 9.14 2.14 -9.01
CA ALA A 102 7.78 2.37 -8.51
C ALA A 102 6.72 2.08 -9.59
N ARG A 103 6.97 2.44 -10.86
CA ARG A 103 6.05 2.13 -11.98
C ARG A 103 5.92 0.62 -12.20
N ALA A 104 7.03 -0.11 -12.22
CA ALA A 104 7.01 -1.55 -12.36
C ALA A 104 6.27 -2.22 -11.19
N ALA A 105 6.54 -1.78 -9.97
CA ALA A 105 5.83 -2.26 -8.79
C ALA A 105 4.33 -1.98 -8.87
N ALA A 106 3.92 -0.81 -9.36
CA ALA A 106 2.50 -0.46 -9.52
C ALA A 106 1.77 -1.36 -10.51
N VAL A 107 2.39 -1.71 -11.65
CA VAL A 107 1.79 -2.64 -12.63
C VAL A 107 1.51 -4.00 -11.99
N GLU A 108 2.46 -4.56 -11.26
CA GLU A 108 2.28 -5.82 -10.53
C GLU A 108 1.20 -5.71 -9.44
N THR A 109 1.18 -4.58 -8.73
CA THR A 109 0.24 -4.28 -7.65
C THR A 109 -1.19 -4.19 -8.17
N ALA A 110 -1.41 -3.44 -9.23
CA ALA A 110 -2.72 -3.33 -9.88
C ALA A 110 -3.20 -4.68 -10.43
N ALA A 111 -2.31 -5.44 -11.09
CA ALA A 111 -2.61 -6.79 -11.58
C ALA A 111 -2.97 -7.77 -10.44
N SER A 112 -2.52 -7.51 -9.22
CA SER A 112 -2.82 -8.31 -8.02
C SER A 112 -4.07 -7.84 -7.27
N ALA A 113 -4.88 -6.97 -7.88
CA ALA A 113 -6.07 -6.34 -7.28
C ALA A 113 -5.76 -5.60 -5.97
N VAL A 114 -4.72 -4.80 -5.98
CA VAL A 114 -4.38 -3.84 -4.92
C VAL A 114 -4.46 -2.44 -5.53
N HIS A 115 -5.22 -1.56 -4.88
CA HIS A 115 -5.55 -0.24 -5.40
C HIS A 115 -4.73 0.88 -4.77
N GLN A 116 -4.18 0.62 -3.58
CA GLN A 116 -3.43 1.60 -2.79
C GLN A 116 -2.16 0.97 -2.22
N THR A 117 -1.07 1.70 -2.24
CA THR A 117 0.14 1.35 -1.51
C THR A 117 0.39 2.31 -0.35
N TYR A 118 0.87 1.80 0.79
CA TYR A 118 1.40 2.60 1.88
C TYR A 118 2.88 2.93 1.66
N ALA A 119 3.16 3.53 0.52
CA ALA A 119 4.46 4.01 0.07
C ALA A 119 4.28 5.27 -0.81
N PRO A 120 5.30 6.12 -0.92
CA PRO A 120 6.64 6.03 -0.33
C PRO A 120 6.71 6.43 1.14
N MET A 121 7.72 5.91 1.87
CA MET A 121 8.11 6.46 3.15
C MET A 121 8.94 7.72 2.92
N VAL A 122 8.51 8.83 3.53
CA VAL A 122 9.12 10.16 3.35
C VAL A 122 9.71 10.71 4.66
N ASP A 123 9.80 9.87 5.67
CA ASP A 123 10.44 10.23 6.93
C ASP A 123 11.95 10.42 6.72
N VAL A 124 12.46 11.56 7.13
CA VAL A 124 13.90 11.86 7.06
C VAL A 124 14.63 11.12 8.18
N ALA A 125 15.62 10.31 7.83
CA ALA A 125 16.40 9.52 8.78
C ALA A 125 17.25 10.43 9.68
N ARG A 126 16.76 10.75 10.87
CA ARG A 126 17.46 11.64 11.84
C ARG A 126 18.29 10.87 12.85
N ASP A 127 17.87 9.67 13.21
CA ASP A 127 18.57 8.80 14.15
C ASP A 127 18.92 7.46 13.49
N GLN A 128 20.19 7.14 13.38
CA GLN A 128 20.65 5.91 12.73
C GLN A 128 20.28 4.63 13.50
N ARG A 129 19.84 4.74 14.75
CA ARG A 129 19.34 3.61 15.54
C ARG A 129 17.90 3.24 15.18
N TRP A 130 17.20 4.11 14.47
CA TRP A 130 15.83 3.83 14.05
C TRP A 130 15.78 2.68 13.04
N GLY A 131 15.10 1.59 13.41
CA GLY A 131 15.10 0.33 12.63
C GLY A 131 14.47 0.41 11.25
N ARG A 132 13.76 1.51 10.91
CA ARG A 132 13.09 1.70 9.63
C ARG A 132 13.81 2.64 8.65
N ASN A 133 15.02 3.03 8.93
CA ASN A 133 15.82 3.88 8.04
C ASN A 133 15.95 3.32 6.62
N VAL A 134 15.94 2.00 6.49
CA VAL A 134 16.05 1.31 5.19
C VAL A 134 14.86 1.52 4.26
N GLU A 135 13.70 1.90 4.82
CA GLU A 135 12.46 2.13 4.05
C GLU A 135 12.39 3.52 3.40
N GLY A 136 13.26 4.45 3.81
CA GLY A 136 13.31 5.84 3.33
C GLY A 136 14.54 6.13 2.49
N ALA A 137 14.68 7.39 2.08
CA ALA A 137 15.76 7.84 1.21
C ALA A 137 16.97 8.42 1.97
N GLY A 138 17.03 8.24 3.29
CA GLY A 138 18.15 8.69 4.11
C GLY A 138 17.91 10.03 4.82
N GLU A 139 19.01 10.74 5.13
CA GLU A 139 18.98 11.93 5.98
C GLU A 139 18.86 13.26 5.21
N ASP A 140 19.12 13.27 3.91
CA ASP A 140 19.06 14.48 3.09
C ASP A 140 17.61 14.81 2.70
N VAL A 141 17.16 16.00 3.10
CA VAL A 141 15.78 16.46 2.89
C VAL A 141 15.49 16.70 1.40
N LEU A 142 16.46 17.26 0.64
CA LEU A 142 16.26 17.54 -0.78
C LEU A 142 16.14 16.24 -1.57
N LEU A 143 17.05 15.31 -1.35
CA LEU A 143 17.02 13.99 -1.99
C LEU A 143 15.72 13.25 -1.67
N ASN A 144 15.31 13.25 -0.40
CA ASN A 144 14.04 12.67 0.03
C ASN A 144 12.85 13.25 -0.76
N ASN A 145 12.75 14.56 -0.86
CA ASN A 145 11.66 15.23 -1.60
C ASN A 145 11.65 14.85 -3.08
N LEU A 146 12.82 14.81 -3.72
CA LEU A 146 12.93 14.48 -5.14
C LEU A 146 12.54 13.02 -5.42
N LEU A 147 13.04 12.09 -4.60
CA LEU A 147 12.73 10.66 -4.74
C LEU A 147 11.27 10.36 -4.37
N ALA A 148 10.72 10.99 -3.33
CA ALA A 148 9.31 10.86 -2.96
C ALA A 148 8.39 11.26 -4.11
N ALA A 149 8.64 12.43 -4.71
CA ALA A 149 7.86 12.90 -5.85
C ALA A 149 7.97 11.96 -7.07
N ALA A 150 9.16 11.43 -7.34
CA ALA A 150 9.39 10.47 -8.42
C ALA A 150 8.62 9.15 -8.18
N ARG A 151 8.66 8.61 -6.96
CA ARG A 151 7.97 7.36 -6.60
C ARG A 151 6.45 7.53 -6.62
N VAL A 152 5.91 8.65 -6.11
CA VAL A 152 4.47 8.93 -6.21
C VAL A 152 4.02 8.93 -7.67
N ARG A 153 4.73 9.64 -8.55
CA ARG A 153 4.43 9.61 -9.98
C ARG A 153 4.55 8.21 -10.58
N GLY A 154 5.56 7.44 -10.18
CA GLY A 154 5.72 6.06 -10.60
C GLY A 154 4.53 5.19 -10.21
N PHE A 155 4.06 5.26 -8.97
CA PHE A 155 2.89 4.50 -8.52
C PHE A 155 1.60 4.95 -9.22
N GLN A 156 1.37 6.24 -9.36
CA GLN A 156 0.13 6.78 -9.92
C GLN A 156 0.12 6.86 -11.45
N GLY A 157 1.29 6.70 -12.10
CA GLY A 157 1.43 6.75 -13.55
C GLY A 157 1.25 8.15 -14.14
N ASP A 158 1.54 8.27 -15.44
CA ASP A 158 1.51 9.56 -16.13
C ASP A 158 0.10 10.05 -16.48
N LYS A 159 -0.87 9.15 -16.50
CA LYS A 159 -2.28 9.45 -16.76
C LYS A 159 -3.10 9.66 -15.48
N GLY A 160 -2.45 9.57 -14.33
CA GLY A 160 -3.11 9.64 -13.03
C GLY A 160 -3.90 8.38 -12.68
N LEU A 161 -4.79 8.49 -11.69
CA LEU A 161 -5.51 7.36 -11.10
C LEU A 161 -6.57 6.72 -12.01
N ASP A 162 -6.85 7.30 -13.17
CA ASP A 162 -7.75 6.73 -14.18
C ASP A 162 -7.08 5.64 -15.03
N ASP A 163 -5.76 5.47 -14.93
CA ASP A 163 -5.05 4.40 -15.60
C ASP A 163 -5.27 3.06 -14.88
N ARG A 164 -5.44 1.99 -15.65
CA ARG A 164 -5.65 0.64 -15.11
C ARG A 164 -4.50 0.13 -14.25
N ASP A 165 -3.30 0.60 -14.54
CA ASP A 165 -2.08 0.21 -13.84
C ASP A 165 -1.71 1.21 -12.72
N ALA A 166 -2.54 2.23 -12.50
CA ALA A 166 -2.31 3.21 -11.44
C ALA A 166 -2.62 2.61 -10.07
N VAL A 167 -1.79 2.95 -9.10
CA VAL A 167 -1.97 2.60 -7.70
C VAL A 167 -1.88 3.89 -6.88
N LEU A 168 -2.87 4.12 -6.03
CA LEU A 168 -2.90 5.27 -5.14
C LEU A 168 -1.69 5.22 -4.18
N ALA A 169 -0.80 6.17 -4.30
CA ALA A 169 0.35 6.30 -3.41
C ALA A 169 -0.06 6.99 -2.09
N THR A 170 0.52 6.54 -1.00
CA THR A 170 0.31 7.12 0.33
C THR A 170 1.65 7.45 0.95
N ALA A 171 2.03 8.71 0.88
CA ALA A 171 3.23 9.18 1.56
C ALA A 171 3.06 9.02 3.07
N LYS A 172 4.05 8.42 3.72
CA LYS A 172 4.00 8.11 5.15
C LYS A 172 5.34 8.46 5.80
N HIS A 173 5.33 8.82 7.08
CA HIS A 173 4.22 8.95 7.99
C HIS A 173 3.89 10.43 8.17
N MET A 174 2.78 10.76 8.83
CA MET A 174 2.28 12.15 8.83
C MET A 174 3.24 13.16 9.46
N ALA A 175 3.85 12.86 10.61
CA ALA A 175 4.77 13.79 11.28
C ALA A 175 5.59 13.12 12.39
N ALA A 176 6.80 13.67 12.64
CA ALA A 176 7.65 13.39 13.80
C ALA A 176 8.06 11.92 13.98
N TYR A 177 7.97 11.12 12.96
CA TYR A 177 8.48 9.76 12.94
C TYR A 177 9.98 9.77 12.58
N SER A 178 10.79 8.86 13.04
CA SER A 178 12.27 8.87 12.92
C SER A 178 13.03 9.87 13.80
N ALA A 179 12.37 10.58 14.69
CA ALA A 179 12.97 11.52 15.63
C ALA A 179 12.99 10.94 17.06
N ALA A 180 13.29 9.66 17.18
CA ALA A 180 13.35 8.95 18.48
C ALA A 180 14.61 9.28 19.26
#